data_2f9727affd02d77068de8aa8f49b1262
#
_entry.id   2f9727affd02d77068de8aa8f49b1262
#
_cell.length_a   1.000
_cell.length_b   1.000
_cell.length_c   1.000
_cell.angle_alpha   90.00
_cell.angle_beta   90.00
_cell.angle_gamma   90.00
#
_symmetry.space_group_name_H-M   'P 1'
#
loop_
_entity.id
_entity.type
_entity.pdbx_description
1 polymer ?
#
loop_
_entity_poly.entity_id
_entity_poly.type
_entity_poly.pdbx_seq_one_letter_code
_entity_poly.pdbx_strand_id
1 'polypeptide(L)'
;FIGHPLADEIKIDLSDSASSQNQDLNIALLPGSRRREIDYHLEVMLDTALMIHEELSSSKKEVIFSIPTRFEEMEHWINSYAKYENLNIKIYKETSQCLLGSDLVITKSGTSTLESALYKKMTIVVYRMSSFSFFLLTKLNLINVSYASLPNILLGYEFFKEFIQEDFKAEDISKEAIKLLKIDPNTYLEPLTKLHENLISTKEKTAAAHITRFLDSS
;
A
#
# COMPACT_ATOMS: atom_id res chain seq x y z
N PHE A 1 25.10 -0.52 3.86
CA PHE A 1 23.76 0.02 3.56
C PHE A 1 23.86 1.54 3.37
N ILE A 2 23.35 2.03 2.24
CA ILE A 2 23.49 3.45 1.81
C ILE A 2 22.19 4.25 1.97
N GLY A 3 21.19 3.70 2.65
CA GLY A 3 19.86 4.30 2.76
C GLY A 3 18.96 3.99 1.55
N HIS A 4 17.73 4.48 1.60
CA HIS A 4 16.75 4.35 0.51
C HIS A 4 16.27 5.74 0.08
N PRO A 5 16.34 6.11 -1.22
CA PRO A 5 15.99 7.46 -1.67
C PRO A 5 14.61 7.96 -1.22
N LEU A 6 13.60 7.08 -1.25
CA LEU A 6 12.24 7.43 -0.79
C LEU A 6 12.20 7.82 0.69
N ALA A 7 13.07 7.25 1.55
CA ALA A 7 13.09 7.58 2.96
C ALA A 7 13.65 8.99 3.23
N ASP A 8 14.52 9.48 2.35
CA ASP A 8 15.07 10.84 2.43
C ASP A 8 14.08 11.88 1.89
N GLU A 9 13.22 11.49 0.92
CA GLU A 9 12.25 12.39 0.29
C GLU A 9 10.97 12.54 1.12
N ILE A 10 10.49 11.44 1.73
CA ILE A 10 9.23 11.42 2.49
C ILE A 10 9.49 11.90 3.93
N LYS A 11 9.23 13.18 4.19
CA LYS A 11 9.28 13.76 5.52
C LYS A 11 7.86 14.06 5.99
N ILE A 12 7.33 13.21 6.87
CA ILE A 12 6.00 13.42 7.45
C ILE A 12 6.19 13.97 8.86
N ASP A 13 5.59 15.12 9.12
CA ASP A 13 5.42 15.62 10.48
C ASP A 13 4.22 14.88 11.10
N LEU A 14 4.48 14.07 12.14
CA LEU A 14 3.43 13.26 12.80
C LEU A 14 2.34 14.12 13.47
N SER A 15 2.60 15.44 13.60
CA SER A 15 1.60 16.39 14.10
C SER A 15 0.40 16.57 13.17
N ASP A 16 0.59 16.30 11.86
CA ASP A 16 -0.48 16.45 10.85
C ASP A 16 -1.41 15.22 10.76
N SER A 17 -1.08 14.14 11.46
CA SER A 17 -1.82 12.87 11.44
C SER A 17 -2.95 12.76 12.47
N ALA A 18 -3.21 13.80 13.24
CA ALA A 18 -4.35 13.83 14.17
C ALA A 18 -5.66 13.95 13.39
N SER A 19 -6.18 12.80 12.93
CA SER A 19 -7.51 12.70 12.35
C SER A 19 -8.53 13.18 13.40
N SER A 20 -9.27 14.24 13.07
CA SER A 20 -10.40 14.65 13.88
C SER A 20 -11.41 13.50 13.92
N GLN A 21 -11.95 13.17 15.08
CA GLN A 21 -12.89 12.07 15.32
C GLN A 21 -14.20 12.15 14.48
N ASN A 22 -14.37 13.20 13.69
CA ASN A 22 -15.55 13.48 12.86
C ASN A 22 -15.29 13.45 11.34
N GLN A 23 -14.10 13.02 10.89
CA GLN A 23 -13.82 12.96 9.46
C GLN A 23 -14.31 11.66 8.83
N ASP A 24 -14.61 11.72 7.52
CA ASP A 24 -14.89 10.56 6.69
C ASP A 24 -13.72 9.59 6.68
N LEU A 25 -14.02 8.32 6.45
CA LEU A 25 -13.01 7.26 6.40
C LEU A 25 -12.44 7.16 4.98
N ASN A 26 -11.15 7.29 4.83
CA ASN A 26 -10.50 7.20 3.53
C ASN A 26 -9.61 5.96 3.43
N ILE A 27 -9.90 5.10 2.45
CA ILE A 27 -9.15 3.88 2.17
C ILE A 27 -8.47 4.01 0.80
N ALA A 28 -7.14 3.96 0.77
CA ALA A 28 -6.40 4.00 -0.46
C ALA A 28 -6.31 2.60 -1.10
N LEU A 29 -6.68 2.50 -2.37
CA LEU A 29 -6.56 1.29 -3.18
C LEU A 29 -5.47 1.49 -4.23
N LEU A 30 -4.37 0.76 -4.12
CA LEU A 30 -3.20 0.90 -4.98
C LEU A 30 -3.00 -0.36 -5.83
N PRO A 31 -3.73 -0.51 -6.97
CA PRO A 31 -3.74 -1.75 -7.76
C PRO A 31 -2.45 -1.97 -8.56
N GLY A 32 -1.60 -0.97 -8.65
CA GLY A 32 -0.35 -0.98 -9.41
C GLY A 32 -0.29 0.13 -10.46
N SER A 33 0.86 0.28 -11.08
CA SER A 33 1.14 1.36 -12.06
C SER A 33 1.12 0.89 -13.52
N ARG A 34 1.09 -0.42 -13.76
CA ARG A 34 1.07 -1.02 -15.10
C ARG A 34 -0.30 -1.59 -15.42
N ARG A 35 -0.72 -1.51 -16.69
CA ARG A 35 -2.02 -2.02 -17.11
C ARG A 35 -2.29 -3.44 -16.62
N ARG A 36 -1.37 -4.37 -16.85
CA ARG A 36 -1.52 -5.77 -16.40
C ARG A 36 -1.65 -5.92 -14.87
N GLU A 37 -0.99 -5.07 -14.11
CA GLU A 37 -1.12 -5.09 -12.64
C GLU A 37 -2.53 -4.68 -12.24
N ILE A 38 -3.05 -3.63 -12.86
CA ILE A 38 -4.42 -3.16 -12.64
C ILE A 38 -5.43 -4.25 -13.02
N ASP A 39 -5.27 -4.88 -14.18
CA ASP A 39 -6.16 -5.95 -14.65
C ASP A 39 -6.25 -7.14 -13.66
N TYR A 40 -5.17 -7.43 -12.93
CA TYR A 40 -5.15 -8.51 -11.94
C TYR A 40 -5.70 -8.12 -10.56
N HIS A 41 -5.64 -6.85 -10.19
CA HIS A 41 -5.87 -6.44 -8.80
C HIS A 41 -7.10 -5.58 -8.61
N LEU A 42 -7.44 -4.70 -9.57
CA LEU A 42 -8.43 -3.65 -9.36
C LEU A 42 -9.82 -4.19 -9.07
N GLU A 43 -10.29 -5.19 -9.83
CA GLU A 43 -11.63 -5.73 -9.63
C GLU A 43 -11.82 -6.32 -8.22
N VAL A 44 -10.86 -7.13 -7.74
CA VAL A 44 -10.93 -7.69 -6.37
C VAL A 44 -10.83 -6.59 -5.31
N MET A 45 -10.04 -5.54 -5.55
CA MET A 45 -9.97 -4.39 -4.64
C MET A 45 -11.28 -3.61 -4.61
N LEU A 46 -11.98 -3.47 -5.74
CA LEU A 46 -13.30 -2.82 -5.79
C LEU A 46 -14.38 -3.68 -5.15
N ASP A 47 -14.34 -5.00 -5.32
CA ASP A 47 -15.23 -5.92 -4.61
C ASP A 47 -14.97 -5.85 -3.08
N THR A 48 -13.71 -5.74 -2.67
CA THR A 48 -13.34 -5.48 -1.27
C THR A 48 -13.93 -4.16 -0.78
N ALA A 49 -13.84 -3.10 -1.58
CA ALA A 49 -14.37 -1.79 -1.25
C ALA A 49 -15.91 -1.84 -1.07
N LEU A 50 -16.60 -2.57 -1.95
CA LEU A 50 -18.05 -2.76 -1.85
C LEU A 50 -18.43 -3.46 -0.55
N MET A 51 -17.74 -4.54 -0.18
CA MET A 51 -17.98 -5.24 1.08
C MET A 51 -17.70 -4.36 2.32
N ILE A 52 -16.64 -3.57 2.30
CA ILE A 52 -16.33 -2.62 3.38
C ILE A 52 -17.42 -1.55 3.46
N HIS A 53 -17.85 -1.00 2.34
CA HIS A 53 -18.93 -0.01 2.28
C HIS A 53 -20.24 -0.56 2.86
N GLU A 54 -20.63 -1.77 2.48
CA GLU A 54 -21.84 -2.44 2.99
C GLU A 54 -21.76 -2.68 4.49
N GLU A 55 -20.64 -3.19 5.01
CA GLU A 55 -20.43 -3.44 6.44
C GLU A 55 -20.47 -2.14 7.26
N LEU A 56 -19.93 -1.04 6.70
CA LEU A 56 -19.89 0.26 7.38
C LEU A 56 -21.09 1.16 7.07
N SER A 57 -22.07 0.70 6.28
CA SER A 57 -23.23 1.49 5.83
C SER A 57 -24.08 2.05 6.98
N SER A 58 -24.09 1.39 8.14
CA SER A 58 -24.77 1.87 9.37
C SER A 58 -23.94 2.89 10.16
N SER A 59 -22.68 3.15 9.80
CA SER A 59 -21.85 4.17 10.43
C SER A 59 -22.29 5.57 10.01
N LYS A 60 -22.01 6.57 10.85
CA LYS A 60 -22.26 7.98 10.51
C LYS A 60 -21.18 8.58 9.59
N LYS A 61 -20.10 7.84 9.32
CA LYS A 61 -18.98 8.28 8.52
C LYS A 61 -19.16 7.82 7.09
N GLU A 62 -18.88 8.69 6.13
CA GLU A 62 -18.77 8.33 4.74
C GLU A 62 -17.46 7.57 4.50
N VAL A 63 -17.49 6.53 3.65
CA VAL A 63 -16.31 5.79 3.27
C VAL A 63 -15.90 6.22 1.88
N ILE A 64 -14.70 6.78 1.76
CA ILE A 64 -14.11 7.25 0.51
C ILE A 64 -13.01 6.28 0.10
N PHE A 65 -13.00 5.87 -1.17
CA PHE A 65 -11.95 5.04 -1.74
C PHE A 65 -11.09 5.87 -2.70
N SER A 66 -9.80 6.00 -2.38
CA SER A 66 -8.85 6.80 -3.16
C SER A 66 -8.00 5.90 -4.05
N ILE A 67 -8.00 6.13 -5.37
CA ILE A 67 -7.26 5.31 -6.34
C ILE A 67 -6.30 6.21 -7.13
N PRO A 68 -4.97 5.98 -7.07
CA PRO A 68 -4.03 6.68 -7.93
C PRO A 68 -3.98 6.02 -9.30
N THR A 69 -4.03 6.81 -10.36
CA THR A 69 -3.88 6.30 -11.73
C THR A 69 -3.34 7.34 -12.69
N ARG A 70 -2.57 6.87 -13.67
CA ARG A 70 -2.13 7.66 -14.84
C ARG A 70 -2.95 7.35 -16.08
N PHE A 71 -3.92 6.43 -15.99
CA PHE A 71 -4.78 6.03 -17.09
C PHE A 71 -6.08 6.83 -17.03
N GLU A 72 -6.31 7.68 -18.01
CA GLU A 72 -7.51 8.52 -18.07
C GLU A 72 -8.80 7.68 -18.18
N GLU A 73 -8.70 6.49 -18.77
CA GLU A 73 -9.84 5.58 -18.92
C GLU A 73 -10.26 4.91 -17.61
N MET A 74 -9.48 5.02 -16.53
CA MET A 74 -9.76 4.33 -15.26
C MET A 74 -11.13 4.71 -14.68
N GLU A 75 -11.44 6.00 -14.65
CA GLU A 75 -12.71 6.50 -14.13
C GLU A 75 -13.88 5.98 -14.98
N HIS A 76 -13.75 6.07 -16.32
CA HIS A 76 -14.75 5.52 -17.23
C HIS A 76 -14.92 4.01 -17.05
N TRP A 77 -13.83 3.28 -16.87
CA TRP A 77 -13.86 1.83 -16.67
C TRP A 77 -14.57 1.48 -15.35
N ILE A 78 -14.26 2.13 -14.23
CA ILE A 78 -14.94 1.90 -12.95
C ILE A 78 -16.42 2.20 -13.06
N ASN A 79 -16.79 3.34 -13.67
CA ASN A 79 -18.17 3.79 -13.83
C ASN A 79 -18.98 2.90 -14.79
N SER A 80 -18.33 2.08 -15.63
CA SER A 80 -19.01 1.11 -16.49
C SER A 80 -19.59 -0.10 -15.74
N TYR A 81 -19.15 -0.32 -14.49
CA TYR A 81 -19.66 -1.39 -13.64
C TYR A 81 -20.73 -0.89 -12.68
N ALA A 82 -22.01 -1.13 -12.99
CA ALA A 82 -23.14 -0.70 -12.16
C ALA A 82 -23.04 -1.14 -10.69
N LYS A 83 -22.39 -2.28 -10.42
CA LYS A 83 -22.20 -2.78 -9.04
C LYS A 83 -21.41 -1.83 -8.13
N TYR A 84 -20.63 -0.90 -8.69
CA TYR A 84 -19.80 0.03 -7.93
C TYR A 84 -20.37 1.47 -7.88
N GLU A 85 -21.55 1.72 -8.43
CA GLU A 85 -22.17 3.06 -8.53
C GLU A 85 -22.37 3.76 -7.19
N ASN A 86 -22.55 2.96 -6.11
CA ASN A 86 -22.74 3.48 -4.76
C ASN A 86 -21.45 3.75 -3.99
N LEU A 87 -20.29 3.44 -4.58
CA LEU A 87 -19.00 3.70 -3.95
C LEU A 87 -18.58 5.15 -4.19
N ASN A 88 -18.18 5.84 -3.12
CA ASN A 88 -17.52 7.14 -3.25
C ASN A 88 -16.04 6.91 -3.62
N ILE A 89 -15.74 6.91 -4.92
CA ILE A 89 -14.38 6.70 -5.44
C ILE A 89 -13.79 8.03 -5.90
N LYS A 90 -12.61 8.36 -5.41
CA LYS A 90 -11.82 9.53 -5.84
C LYS A 90 -10.56 9.08 -6.57
N ILE A 91 -10.39 9.58 -7.79
CA ILE A 91 -9.21 9.30 -8.62
C ILE A 91 -8.18 10.40 -8.44
N TYR A 92 -6.94 10.01 -8.23
CA TYR A 92 -5.79 10.90 -8.07
C TYR A 92 -4.70 10.60 -9.10
N LYS A 93 -3.90 11.59 -9.45
CA LYS A 93 -2.75 11.40 -10.35
C LYS A 93 -1.53 10.84 -9.63
N GLU A 94 -1.35 11.20 -8.37
CA GLU A 94 -0.18 10.84 -7.58
C GLU A 94 -0.54 9.95 -6.39
N THR A 95 0.26 8.91 -6.17
CA THR A 95 0.11 7.97 -5.04
C THR A 95 0.19 8.70 -3.69
N SER A 96 1.07 9.69 -3.58
CA SER A 96 1.25 10.48 -2.37
C SER A 96 -0.04 11.16 -1.89
N GLN A 97 -0.88 11.64 -2.82
CA GLN A 97 -2.17 12.25 -2.48
C GLN A 97 -3.14 11.25 -1.86
N CYS A 98 -3.15 10.00 -2.36
CA CYS A 98 -3.95 8.93 -1.76
C CYS A 98 -3.42 8.55 -0.37
N LEU A 99 -2.09 8.42 -0.23
CA LEU A 99 -1.47 7.99 1.01
C LEU A 99 -1.61 9.03 2.13
N LEU A 100 -1.41 10.30 1.85
CA LEU A 100 -1.52 11.37 2.85
C LEU A 100 -2.87 11.37 3.55
N GLY A 101 -3.95 11.27 2.79
CA GLY A 101 -5.33 11.33 3.29
C GLY A 101 -5.89 10.01 3.80
N SER A 102 -5.19 8.88 3.65
CA SER A 102 -5.77 7.57 3.97
C SER A 102 -5.66 7.18 5.44
N ASP A 103 -6.67 6.46 5.92
CA ASP A 103 -6.69 5.78 7.23
C ASP A 103 -6.18 4.34 7.10
N LEU A 104 -6.41 3.71 5.95
CA LEU A 104 -5.96 2.37 5.61
C LEU A 104 -5.53 2.32 4.14
N VAL A 105 -4.55 1.49 3.84
CA VAL A 105 -4.06 1.25 2.47
C VAL A 105 -4.22 -0.22 2.11
N ILE A 106 -4.80 -0.48 0.94
CA ILE A 106 -4.79 -1.81 0.31
C ILE A 106 -3.94 -1.69 -0.95
N THR A 107 -2.77 -2.30 -0.96
CA THR A 107 -1.79 -2.11 -2.04
C THR A 107 -1.29 -3.40 -2.64
N LYS A 108 -1.09 -3.41 -3.93
CA LYS A 108 -0.34 -4.47 -4.62
C LYS A 108 1.11 -4.46 -4.13
N SER A 109 1.68 -5.66 -3.90
CA SER A 109 3.09 -5.81 -3.54
C SER A 109 4.01 -5.10 -4.55
N GLY A 110 4.94 -4.30 -4.03
CA GLY A 110 5.89 -3.50 -4.81
C GLY A 110 6.43 -2.33 -4.00
N THR A 111 6.95 -1.31 -4.67
CA THR A 111 7.48 -0.08 -4.04
C THR A 111 6.44 0.67 -3.23
N SER A 112 5.17 0.62 -3.63
CA SER A 112 4.06 1.25 -2.90
C SER A 112 3.88 0.72 -1.48
N THR A 113 4.29 -0.52 -1.18
CA THR A 113 4.28 -1.05 0.20
C THR A 113 5.27 -0.30 1.09
N LEU A 114 6.44 0.03 0.56
CA LEU A 114 7.43 0.82 1.28
C LEU A 114 6.98 2.28 1.41
N GLU A 115 6.44 2.87 0.35
CA GLU A 115 5.85 4.20 0.41
C GLU A 115 4.79 4.28 1.51
N SER A 116 3.83 3.34 1.55
CA SER A 116 2.80 3.28 2.60
C SER A 116 3.41 3.24 4.02
N ALA A 117 4.46 2.44 4.21
CA ALA A 117 5.17 2.36 5.48
C ALA A 117 5.85 3.67 5.85
N LEU A 118 6.49 4.36 4.89
CA LEU A 118 7.12 5.66 5.10
C LEU A 118 6.09 6.75 5.40
N TYR A 119 4.90 6.68 4.77
CA TYR A 119 3.74 7.52 5.11
C TYR A 119 3.05 7.11 6.41
N LYS A 120 3.60 6.15 7.18
CA LYS A 120 3.06 5.68 8.48
C LYS A 120 1.62 5.15 8.38
N LYS A 121 1.28 4.53 7.24
CA LYS A 121 -0.07 4.01 7.02
C LYS A 121 -0.13 2.52 7.31
N MET A 122 -1.17 2.10 8.06
CA MET A 122 -1.50 0.68 8.17
C MET A 122 -1.89 0.15 6.78
N THR A 123 -1.36 -1.01 6.42
CA THR A 123 -1.42 -1.48 5.05
C THR A 123 -1.76 -2.97 4.98
N ILE A 124 -2.65 -3.30 4.08
CA ILE A 124 -2.87 -4.67 3.60
C ILE A 124 -2.16 -4.82 2.26
N VAL A 125 -1.36 -5.86 2.16
CA VAL A 125 -0.59 -6.15 0.94
C VAL A 125 -1.29 -7.26 0.18
N VAL A 126 -1.52 -7.05 -1.10
CA VAL A 126 -2.12 -8.04 -1.98
C VAL A 126 -1.23 -8.31 -3.18
N TYR A 127 -1.28 -9.54 -3.72
CA TYR A 127 -0.54 -9.86 -4.93
C TYR A 127 -1.12 -11.04 -5.67
N ARG A 128 -1.30 -10.87 -6.96
CA ARG A 128 -1.67 -11.94 -7.91
C ARG A 128 -0.86 -11.80 -9.18
N MET A 129 -0.38 -12.91 -9.67
CA MET A 129 0.24 -13.03 -10.99
C MET A 129 -0.43 -14.17 -11.78
N SER A 130 -0.10 -14.30 -13.06
CA SER A 130 -0.63 -15.42 -13.86
C SER A 130 -0.25 -16.77 -13.23
N SER A 131 -1.17 -17.73 -13.28
CA SER A 131 -0.93 -19.08 -12.75
C SER A 131 0.30 -19.74 -13.37
N PHE A 132 0.61 -19.47 -14.63
CA PHE A 132 1.80 -19.97 -15.30
C PHE A 132 3.08 -19.37 -14.72
N SER A 133 3.12 -18.05 -14.52
CA SER A 133 4.27 -17.38 -13.90
C SER A 133 4.51 -17.86 -12.47
N PHE A 134 3.44 -18.00 -11.69
CA PHE A 134 3.52 -18.51 -10.32
C PHE A 134 4.04 -19.94 -10.27
N PHE A 135 3.48 -20.82 -11.10
CA PHE A 135 3.94 -22.21 -11.24
C PHE A 135 5.42 -22.31 -11.62
N LEU A 136 5.86 -21.50 -12.59
CA LEU A 136 7.26 -21.49 -13.01
C LEU A 136 8.21 -21.05 -11.89
N LEU A 137 7.85 -19.98 -11.20
CA LEU A 137 8.67 -19.43 -10.10
C LEU A 137 8.75 -20.39 -8.90
N THR A 138 7.64 -21.05 -8.55
CA THR A 138 7.61 -22.04 -7.47
C THR A 138 8.37 -23.31 -7.83
N LYS A 139 8.20 -23.82 -9.06
CA LYS A 139 8.89 -25.03 -9.52
C LYS A 139 10.42 -24.85 -9.65
N LEU A 140 10.87 -23.66 -9.98
CA LEU A 140 12.30 -23.32 -10.09
C LEU A 140 12.92 -22.91 -8.75
N ASN A 141 12.18 -22.98 -7.64
CA ASN A 141 12.62 -22.49 -6.32
C ASN A 141 13.17 -21.04 -6.35
N LEU A 142 12.66 -20.20 -7.25
CA LEU A 142 13.07 -18.80 -7.39
C LEU A 142 12.37 -17.89 -6.37
N ILE A 143 11.29 -18.38 -5.73
CA ILE A 143 10.61 -17.70 -4.62
C ILE A 143 10.99 -18.44 -3.34
N ASN A 144 12.00 -17.97 -2.66
CA ASN A 144 12.38 -18.44 -1.32
C ASN A 144 12.36 -17.24 -0.34
N VAL A 145 11.34 -16.39 -0.46
CA VAL A 145 11.15 -15.27 0.46
C VAL A 145 9.93 -15.52 1.33
N SER A 146 10.09 -15.30 2.62
CA SER A 146 9.01 -15.49 3.61
C SER A 146 7.90 -14.45 3.47
N TYR A 147 8.18 -13.30 2.85
CA TYR A 147 7.26 -12.17 2.72
C TYR A 147 7.33 -11.55 1.32
N ALA A 148 6.19 -11.03 0.85
CA ALA A 148 6.08 -10.39 -0.47
C ALA A 148 6.31 -8.87 -0.44
N SER A 149 6.20 -8.23 0.72
CA SER A 149 6.37 -6.79 0.89
C SER A 149 7.72 -6.43 1.48
N LEU A 150 8.31 -5.32 1.00
CA LEU A 150 9.58 -4.81 1.53
C LEU A 150 9.53 -4.50 3.03
N PRO A 151 8.48 -3.87 3.59
CA PRO A 151 8.40 -3.64 5.02
C PRO A 151 8.50 -4.92 5.85
N ASN A 152 7.77 -5.99 5.49
CA ASN A 152 7.83 -7.26 6.21
C ASN A 152 9.20 -7.92 6.10
N ILE A 153 9.83 -7.88 4.92
CA ILE A 153 11.20 -8.37 4.71
C ILE A 153 12.20 -7.62 5.61
N LEU A 154 12.10 -6.29 5.66
CA LEU A 154 13.01 -5.45 6.44
C LEU A 154 12.81 -5.59 7.95
N LEU A 155 11.58 -5.79 8.38
CA LEU A 155 11.23 -6.02 9.77
C LEU A 155 11.52 -7.45 10.23
N GLY A 156 11.55 -8.43 9.31
CA GLY A 156 11.78 -9.85 9.61
C GLY A 156 10.54 -10.59 10.13
N TYR A 157 9.38 -9.97 10.12
CA TYR A 157 8.09 -10.57 10.51
C TYR A 157 6.93 -9.98 9.72
N GLU A 158 5.75 -10.68 9.72
CA GLU A 158 4.53 -10.19 9.05
C GLU A 158 3.93 -9.04 9.86
N PHE A 159 4.33 -7.81 9.55
CA PHE A 159 3.75 -6.60 10.12
C PHE A 159 2.53 -6.13 9.34
N PHE A 160 2.63 -6.09 8.02
CA PHE A 160 1.51 -5.90 7.12
C PHE A 160 0.95 -7.26 6.72
N LYS A 161 -0.36 -7.44 6.86
CA LYS A 161 -1.02 -8.67 6.43
C LYS A 161 -0.92 -8.82 4.91
N GLU A 162 -0.50 -10.00 4.45
CA GLU A 162 -0.31 -10.30 3.04
C GLU A 162 -1.34 -11.32 2.54
N PHE A 163 -2.03 -11.02 1.44
CA PHE A 163 -2.95 -11.91 0.75
C PHE A 163 -2.41 -12.18 -0.66
N ILE A 164 -1.88 -13.38 -0.86
CA ILE A 164 -1.11 -13.72 -2.06
C ILE A 164 -1.83 -14.83 -2.83
N GLN A 165 -1.96 -14.65 -4.16
CA GLN A 165 -2.53 -15.64 -5.08
C GLN A 165 -3.94 -16.11 -4.67
N GLU A 166 -4.09 -17.34 -4.16
CA GLU A 166 -5.37 -17.94 -3.80
C GLU A 166 -6.01 -17.29 -2.56
N ASP A 167 -5.20 -16.65 -1.71
CA ASP A 167 -5.67 -15.92 -0.52
C ASP A 167 -6.15 -14.50 -0.87
N PHE A 168 -5.87 -14.02 -2.08
CA PHE A 168 -6.32 -12.71 -2.55
C PHE A 168 -7.82 -12.75 -2.89
N LYS A 169 -8.67 -12.71 -1.87
CA LYS A 169 -10.13 -12.74 -1.95
C LYS A 169 -10.73 -11.52 -1.26
N ALA A 170 -11.75 -10.94 -1.88
CA ALA A 170 -12.40 -9.73 -1.38
C ALA A 170 -12.95 -9.90 0.04
N GLU A 171 -13.54 -11.07 0.34
CA GLU A 171 -14.12 -11.40 1.65
C GLU A 171 -13.09 -11.40 2.78
N ASP A 172 -11.90 -11.95 2.52
CA ASP A 172 -10.85 -12.08 3.55
C ASP A 172 -10.17 -10.74 3.78
N ILE A 173 -9.95 -9.97 2.70
CA ILE A 173 -9.36 -8.64 2.77
C ILE A 173 -10.31 -7.65 3.45
N SER A 174 -11.62 -7.69 3.15
CA SER A 174 -12.60 -6.79 3.77
C SER A 174 -12.71 -7.04 5.28
N LYS A 175 -12.71 -8.30 5.73
CA LYS A 175 -12.69 -8.64 7.16
C LYS A 175 -11.43 -8.11 7.86
N GLU A 176 -10.25 -8.28 7.25
CA GLU A 176 -9.01 -7.76 7.82
C GLU A 176 -9.00 -6.23 7.82
N ALA A 177 -9.50 -5.57 6.76
CA ALA A 177 -9.63 -4.12 6.71
C ALA A 177 -10.50 -3.59 7.86
N ILE A 178 -11.68 -4.17 8.07
CA ILE A 178 -12.58 -3.78 9.18
C ILE A 178 -11.92 -3.99 10.55
N LYS A 179 -11.12 -5.03 10.71
CA LYS A 179 -10.36 -5.28 11.94
C LYS A 179 -9.28 -4.21 12.14
N LEU A 180 -8.50 -3.91 11.11
CA LEU A 180 -7.40 -2.93 11.17
C LEU A 180 -7.91 -1.51 11.43
N LEU A 181 -9.05 -1.12 10.87
CA LEU A 181 -9.69 0.18 11.11
C LEU A 181 -10.12 0.42 12.56
N LYS A 182 -10.15 -0.64 13.39
CA LYS A 182 -10.45 -0.56 14.84
C LYS A 182 -9.19 -0.46 15.70
N ILE A 183 -8.01 -0.63 15.12
CA ILE A 183 -6.74 -0.57 15.83
C ILE A 183 -6.35 0.89 16.10
N ASP A 184 -5.88 1.18 17.30
CA ASP A 184 -5.34 2.51 17.62
C ASP A 184 -4.11 2.78 16.73
N PRO A 185 -4.11 3.88 15.95
CA PRO A 185 -2.97 4.26 15.11
C PRO A 185 -1.62 4.29 15.85
N ASN A 186 -1.60 4.63 17.12
CA ASN A 186 -0.38 4.67 17.91
C ASN A 186 0.33 3.32 18.02
N THR A 187 -0.40 2.21 17.88
CA THR A 187 0.18 0.86 17.99
C THR A 187 1.12 0.50 16.84
N TYR A 188 0.93 1.10 15.65
CA TYR A 188 1.75 0.82 14.47
C TYR A 188 2.72 1.95 14.10
N LEU A 189 2.62 3.11 14.73
CA LEU A 189 3.50 4.26 14.44
C LEU A 189 4.96 3.98 14.81
N GLU A 190 5.20 3.38 15.98
CA GLU A 190 6.55 3.13 16.48
C GLU A 190 7.35 2.18 15.56
N PRO A 191 6.84 0.99 15.16
CA PRO A 191 7.54 0.11 14.23
C PRO A 191 7.83 0.78 12.88
N LEU A 192 6.88 1.54 12.33
CA LEU A 192 7.04 2.23 11.05
C LEU A 192 8.01 3.41 11.15
N THR A 193 8.11 4.05 12.32
CA THR A 193 9.07 5.12 12.55
C THR A 193 10.49 4.55 12.64
N LYS A 194 10.69 3.47 13.38
CA LYS A 194 11.97 2.76 13.43
C LYS A 194 12.41 2.25 12.04
N LEU A 195 11.45 1.70 11.26
CA LEU A 195 11.73 1.29 9.90
C LEU A 195 12.21 2.48 9.05
N HIS A 196 11.55 3.63 9.14
CA HIS A 196 11.92 4.83 8.40
C HIS A 196 13.32 5.33 8.80
N GLU A 197 13.59 5.46 10.11
CA GLU A 197 14.90 5.87 10.63
C GLU A 197 16.04 4.98 10.15
N ASN A 198 15.81 3.67 10.09
CA ASN A 198 16.79 2.72 9.58
C ASN A 198 17.04 2.85 8.06
N LEU A 199 16.11 3.46 7.33
CA LEU A 199 16.20 3.65 5.88
C LEU A 199 16.74 5.05 5.49
N ILE A 200 16.77 6.00 6.40
CA ILE A 200 17.36 7.33 6.15
C ILE A 200 18.87 7.18 5.92
N SER A 201 19.36 7.77 4.85
CA SER A 201 20.79 7.85 4.59
C SER A 201 21.43 8.91 5.49
N THR A 202 22.47 8.55 6.24
CA THR A 202 23.32 9.57 6.86
C THR A 202 24.18 10.24 5.79
N LYS A 203 24.59 11.51 5.99
CA LYS A 203 25.42 12.26 5.01
C LYS A 203 26.67 11.48 4.56
N GLU A 204 27.20 10.62 5.43
CA GLU A 204 28.36 9.76 5.14
C GLU A 204 28.02 8.48 4.38
N LYS A 205 26.73 8.12 4.31
CA LYS A 205 26.23 6.86 3.72
C LYS A 205 25.38 7.07 2.47
N THR A 206 25.37 8.26 1.88
CA THR A 206 24.63 8.48 0.62
C THR A 206 25.29 7.72 -0.52
N ALA A 207 24.48 7.21 -1.46
CA ALA A 207 24.98 6.56 -2.66
C ALA A 207 25.98 7.47 -3.41
N ALA A 208 25.70 8.77 -3.49
CA ALA A 208 26.59 9.76 -4.07
C ALA A 208 27.96 9.81 -3.33
N ALA A 209 27.98 9.84 -2.01
CA ALA A 209 29.22 9.86 -1.23
C ALA A 209 30.06 8.60 -1.43
N HIS A 210 29.42 7.42 -1.54
CA HIS A 210 30.11 6.17 -1.85
C HIS A 210 30.67 6.13 -3.26
N ILE A 211 29.91 6.59 -4.25
CA ILE A 211 30.37 6.68 -5.66
C ILE A 211 31.54 7.67 -5.76
N THR A 212 31.45 8.84 -5.15
CA THR A 212 32.55 9.83 -5.15
C THR A 212 33.82 9.25 -4.51
N ARG A 213 33.71 8.62 -3.33
CA ARG A 213 34.87 7.96 -2.70
C ARG A 213 35.50 6.88 -3.59
N PHE A 214 34.67 6.09 -4.29
CA PHE A 214 35.17 5.04 -5.18
C PHE A 214 35.91 5.64 -6.37
N LEU A 215 35.38 6.73 -6.96
CA LEU A 215 36.02 7.42 -8.08
C LEU A 215 37.32 8.13 -7.66
N ASP A 216 37.36 8.71 -6.45
CA ASP A 216 38.54 9.39 -5.91
C ASP A 216 39.67 8.42 -5.48
N SER A 217 39.34 7.14 -5.31
CA SER A 217 40.28 6.07 -4.94
C SER A 217 40.83 5.27 -6.15
N SER A 218 40.38 5.61 -7.35
CA SER A 218 40.82 4.99 -8.63
C SER A 218 41.76 5.89 -9.41
#